data_3833132aec6e27a8707e29d20e0bc5dd
#
_entry.id   3833132aec6e27a8707e29d20e0bc5dd
#
_cell.length_a   1.000
_cell.length_b   1.000
_cell.length_c   1.000
_cell.angle_alpha   90.00
_cell.angle_beta   90.00
_cell.angle_gamma   90.00
#
_symmetry.space_group_name_H-M   'P 1'
#
loop_
_entity.id
_entity.type
_entity.pdbx_description
1 polymer ?
#
loop_
_entity_poly.entity_id
_entity_poly.type
_entity_poly.pdbx_seq_one_letter_code
_entity_poly.pdbx_strand_id
1 'polypeptide(L)'
;KKAFFENLGVNELIYPEKLAAEEVITALKHTWTRNWFELCNGELIVLSVKLHDNAKILNKKLYELTTAESQFHIAAIKRIHETIIPRGNDEIKIGDIAYFTTTPNHIQEIQKLSGETEAEIHKIMIMGGSRIAIRISSYAPDNMAIKLIECDKQKSYKLAEYMNDIIIIQGDGRNVDLLKEEGIRDMDAFIALTDSSETNILACLTAKELGVKKTIAEVENIQFISTAERLNIGNIINKKLLAASRIFQLLLDEDSSNAKCLALSDAEVVELVAKENSKITKAAVKDLKLPSDLTIGGLVRNG
;
A
#
# COMPACT_ATOMS: atom_id res chain seq x y z
N LYS A 1 4.32 -28.76 0.49
CA LYS A 1 4.42 -28.35 -0.93
C LYS A 1 5.79 -27.69 -1.23
N LYS A 2 6.35 -26.82 -0.35
CA LYS A 2 7.64 -26.16 -0.56
C LYS A 2 8.77 -27.17 -0.77
N ALA A 3 8.93 -28.14 0.13
CA ALA A 3 9.93 -29.21 0.03
C ALA A 3 9.86 -30.04 -1.27
N PHE A 4 8.67 -30.22 -1.85
CA PHE A 4 8.52 -30.90 -3.14
C PHE A 4 9.16 -30.08 -4.29
N PHE A 5 8.96 -28.78 -4.30
CA PHE A 5 9.53 -27.91 -5.33
C PHE A 5 11.03 -27.70 -5.15
N GLU A 6 11.49 -27.62 -3.90
CA GLU A 6 12.93 -27.57 -3.57
C GLU A 6 13.67 -28.80 -4.11
N ASN A 7 13.07 -29.99 -3.98
CA ASN A 7 13.64 -31.23 -4.57
C ASN A 7 13.67 -31.21 -6.12
N LEU A 8 12.90 -30.35 -6.75
CA LEU A 8 12.93 -30.16 -8.21
C LEU A 8 13.87 -29.01 -8.63
N GLY A 9 14.64 -28.45 -7.70
CA GLY A 9 15.58 -27.34 -7.96
C GLY A 9 14.89 -25.96 -8.01
N VAL A 10 13.66 -25.83 -7.51
CA VAL A 10 12.96 -24.55 -7.39
C VAL A 10 13.27 -23.94 -6.03
N ASN A 11 14.04 -22.88 -5.99
CA ASN A 11 14.48 -22.24 -4.75
C ASN A 11 13.45 -21.30 -4.16
N GLU A 12 12.69 -20.59 -5.02
CA GLU A 12 11.69 -19.61 -4.60
C GLU A 12 10.36 -19.82 -5.31
N LEU A 13 9.27 -19.62 -4.57
CA LEU A 13 7.90 -19.67 -5.07
C LEU A 13 7.19 -18.37 -4.75
N ILE A 14 6.73 -17.68 -5.78
CA ILE A 14 5.99 -16.44 -5.64
C ILE A 14 4.50 -16.72 -5.79
N TYR A 15 3.74 -16.33 -4.79
CA TYR A 15 2.28 -16.43 -4.76
C TYR A 15 1.68 -15.01 -4.78
N PRO A 16 1.27 -14.48 -5.95
CA PRO A 16 0.74 -13.11 -6.06
C PRO A 16 -0.44 -12.85 -5.13
N GLU A 17 -1.33 -13.84 -4.95
CA GLU A 17 -2.48 -13.73 -4.06
C GLU A 17 -2.08 -13.64 -2.57
N LYS A 18 -0.95 -14.25 -2.21
CA LYS A 18 -0.40 -14.12 -0.85
C LYS A 18 0.13 -12.70 -0.63
N LEU A 19 0.93 -12.19 -1.57
CA LEU A 19 1.47 -10.84 -1.50
C LEU A 19 0.35 -9.79 -1.47
N ALA A 20 -0.70 -9.98 -2.28
CA ALA A 20 -1.85 -9.10 -2.28
C ALA A 20 -2.62 -9.10 -0.95
N ALA A 21 -2.80 -10.27 -0.34
CA ALA A 21 -3.44 -10.37 0.97
C ALA A 21 -2.61 -9.70 2.08
N GLU A 22 -1.30 -9.90 2.09
CA GLU A 22 -0.37 -9.23 3.01
C GLU A 22 -0.43 -7.71 2.86
N GLU A 23 -0.48 -7.20 1.62
CA GLU A 23 -0.64 -5.77 1.34
C GLU A 23 -1.98 -5.22 1.84
N VAL A 24 -3.08 -5.98 1.65
CA VAL A 24 -4.40 -5.61 2.22
C VAL A 24 -4.34 -5.52 3.74
N ILE A 25 -3.77 -6.51 4.41
CA ILE A 25 -3.65 -6.50 5.89
C ILE A 25 -2.79 -5.31 6.36
N THR A 26 -1.71 -5.00 5.65
CA THR A 26 -0.89 -3.81 5.93
C THR A 26 -1.70 -2.52 5.77
N ALA A 27 -2.49 -2.40 4.69
CA ALA A 27 -3.36 -1.25 4.47
C ALA A 27 -4.48 -1.10 5.51
N LEU A 28 -4.95 -2.20 6.10
CA LEU A 28 -5.94 -2.18 7.18
C LEU A 28 -5.31 -1.79 8.53
N LYS A 29 -4.02 -2.08 8.75
CA LYS A 29 -3.27 -1.67 9.95
C LYS A 29 -2.88 -0.19 9.91
N HIS A 30 -2.52 0.32 8.72
CA HIS A 30 -2.07 1.70 8.53
C HIS A 30 -3.12 2.47 7.72
N THR A 31 -4.26 2.77 8.35
CA THR A 31 -5.49 3.22 7.67
C THR A 31 -5.37 4.56 6.97
N TRP A 32 -4.52 5.46 7.46
CA TRP A 32 -4.31 6.79 6.92
C TRP A 32 -3.28 6.87 5.79
N THR A 33 -2.53 5.76 5.54
CA THR A 33 -1.54 5.71 4.47
C THR A 33 -2.09 5.08 3.19
N ARG A 34 -1.46 5.42 2.05
CA ARG A 34 -1.68 4.77 0.76
C ARG A 34 -0.75 3.58 0.56
N ASN A 35 0.52 3.74 0.94
CA ASN A 35 1.53 2.70 0.90
C ASN A 35 2.29 2.71 2.22
N TRP A 36 2.78 1.55 2.61
CA TRP A 36 3.60 1.34 3.79
C TRP A 36 4.66 0.30 3.49
N PHE A 37 5.92 0.66 3.65
CA PHE A 37 7.05 -0.23 3.41
C PHE A 37 8.04 -0.14 4.55
N GLU A 38 8.43 -1.28 5.07
CA GLU A 38 9.47 -1.42 6.07
C GLU A 38 10.79 -1.78 5.38
N LEU A 39 11.82 -1.01 5.65
CA LEU A 39 13.17 -1.17 5.14
C LEU A 39 14.15 -1.33 6.31
N CYS A 40 15.34 -1.86 6.05
CA CYS A 40 16.37 -2.06 7.07
C CYS A 40 15.82 -2.79 8.32
N ASN A 41 15.09 -3.90 8.12
CA ASN A 41 14.44 -4.67 9.20
C ASN A 41 13.50 -3.84 10.09
N GLY A 42 12.84 -2.81 9.53
CA GLY A 42 11.92 -1.95 10.24
C GLY A 42 12.52 -0.68 10.85
N GLU A 43 13.83 -0.47 10.73
CA GLU A 43 14.49 0.76 11.20
C GLU A 43 14.10 1.98 10.36
N LEU A 44 13.78 1.78 9.08
CA LEU A 44 13.25 2.80 8.21
C LEU A 44 11.88 2.41 7.67
N ILE A 45 10.98 3.38 7.68
CA ILE A 45 9.65 3.28 7.11
C ILE A 45 9.55 4.22 5.92
N VAL A 46 9.11 3.70 4.78
CA VAL A 46 8.65 4.50 3.66
C VAL A 46 7.14 4.42 3.61
N LEU A 47 6.48 5.54 3.75
CA LEU A 47 5.02 5.61 3.69
C LEU A 47 4.57 6.71 2.72
N SER A 48 3.40 6.56 2.15
CA SER A 48 2.83 7.60 1.30
C SER A 48 1.45 8.02 1.78
N VAL A 49 1.18 9.33 1.66
CA VAL A 49 -0.07 9.94 2.10
C VAL A 49 -0.61 10.83 1.00
N LYS A 50 -1.89 10.74 0.72
CA LYS A 50 -2.57 11.70 -0.14
C LYS A 50 -2.95 12.91 0.68
N LEU A 51 -2.51 14.09 0.23
CA LEU A 51 -2.69 15.32 0.99
C LEU A 51 -4.01 16.01 0.64
N HIS A 52 -4.79 16.28 1.67
CA HIS A 52 -6.07 16.97 1.63
C HIS A 52 -5.92 18.41 2.13
N ASP A 53 -6.97 19.19 2.08
CA ASP A 53 -7.01 20.62 2.46
C ASP A 53 -6.65 20.89 3.92
N ASN A 54 -6.81 19.89 4.79
CA ASN A 54 -6.46 19.95 6.21
C ASN A 54 -4.96 19.72 6.51
N ALA A 55 -4.14 19.39 5.50
CA ALA A 55 -2.73 19.11 5.69
C ALA A 55 -1.93 20.40 5.97
N LYS A 56 -1.15 20.39 7.07
CA LYS A 56 -0.38 21.56 7.55
C LYS A 56 0.84 21.90 6.70
N ILE A 57 1.25 20.94 5.83
CA ILE A 57 2.43 21.08 4.98
C ILE A 57 2.12 21.70 3.62
N LEU A 58 0.85 21.97 3.30
CA LEU A 58 0.44 22.54 2.02
C LEU A 58 1.03 23.92 1.79
N ASN A 59 1.39 24.21 0.54
CA ASN A 59 1.90 25.49 0.06
C ASN A 59 3.16 25.99 0.79
N LYS A 60 3.90 25.07 1.40
CA LYS A 60 5.20 25.33 2.01
C LYS A 60 6.30 24.76 1.14
N LYS A 61 7.42 25.45 1.08
CA LYS A 61 8.61 24.93 0.43
C LYS A 61 9.26 23.86 1.30
N LEU A 62 9.86 22.86 0.67
CA LEU A 62 10.41 21.74 1.43
C LEU A 62 11.54 22.14 2.38
N TYR A 63 12.33 23.17 2.04
CA TYR A 63 13.36 23.68 2.96
C TYR A 63 12.78 24.31 4.24
N GLU A 64 11.50 24.69 4.23
CA GLU A 64 10.80 25.21 5.42
C GLU A 64 10.27 24.08 6.31
N LEU A 65 10.05 22.90 5.72
CA LEU A 65 9.48 21.72 6.39
C LEU A 65 10.56 20.81 6.95
N THR A 66 11.70 20.72 6.25
CA THR A 66 12.79 19.79 6.60
C THR A 66 14.03 20.59 6.99
N THR A 67 14.41 20.49 8.26
CA THR A 67 15.65 21.04 8.82
C THR A 67 16.65 19.90 9.08
N ALA A 68 17.86 20.24 9.50
CA ALA A 68 18.84 19.23 9.91
C ALA A 68 18.38 18.36 11.09
N GLU A 69 17.39 18.82 11.85
CA GLU A 69 16.81 18.13 13.00
C GLU A 69 15.55 17.33 12.67
N SER A 70 15.02 17.48 11.44
CA SER A 70 13.82 16.76 11.02
C SER A 70 14.09 15.27 10.93
N GLN A 71 13.18 14.48 11.48
CA GLN A 71 13.30 13.03 11.55
C GLN A 71 12.52 12.33 10.41
N PHE A 72 12.21 13.09 9.36
CA PHE A 72 11.61 12.57 8.13
C PHE A 72 12.21 13.25 6.90
N HIS A 73 12.12 12.55 5.79
CA HIS A 73 12.49 13.08 4.48
C HIS A 73 11.36 12.85 3.48
N ILE A 74 11.11 13.81 2.59
CA ILE A 74 10.14 13.66 1.50
C ILE A 74 10.90 13.18 0.27
N ALA A 75 10.83 11.89 0.01
CA ALA A 75 11.62 11.23 -1.02
C ALA A 75 11.05 11.41 -2.43
N ALA A 76 9.71 11.47 -2.56
CA ALA A 76 9.04 11.68 -3.84
C ALA A 76 7.67 12.36 -3.63
N ILE A 77 7.20 13.03 -4.66
CA ILE A 77 5.85 13.61 -4.74
C ILE A 77 5.22 13.12 -6.04
N LYS A 78 4.09 12.42 -5.95
CA LYS A 78 3.28 12.11 -7.12
C LYS A 78 2.20 13.17 -7.29
N ARG A 79 2.27 13.88 -8.40
CA ARG A 79 1.32 14.94 -8.77
C ARG A 79 0.65 14.58 -10.08
N ILE A 80 -0.61 14.20 -10.03
CA ILE A 80 -1.42 13.76 -11.19
C ILE A 80 -0.75 12.57 -11.91
N HIS A 81 0.09 12.82 -12.91
CA HIS A 81 0.77 11.80 -13.72
C HIS A 81 2.29 11.84 -13.60
N GLU A 82 2.83 12.79 -12.87
CA GLU A 82 4.26 13.01 -12.75
C GLU A 82 4.75 12.60 -11.37
N THR A 83 5.87 11.88 -11.34
CA THR A 83 6.60 11.61 -10.10
C THR A 83 7.79 12.57 -10.04
N ILE A 84 7.81 13.41 -9.03
CA ILE A 84 8.81 14.44 -8.80
C ILE A 84 9.74 13.94 -7.70
N ILE A 85 11.05 13.95 -7.95
CA ILE A 85 12.06 13.83 -6.89
C ILE A 85 12.33 15.26 -6.38
N PRO A 86 11.74 15.63 -5.24
CA PRO A 86 11.64 17.03 -4.87
C PRO A 86 12.97 17.60 -4.37
N ARG A 87 13.11 18.93 -4.52
CA ARG A 87 14.21 19.73 -4.00
C ARG A 87 13.68 20.77 -3.02
N GLY A 88 14.58 21.37 -2.26
CA GLY A 88 14.18 22.31 -1.20
C GLY A 88 13.24 23.45 -1.64
N ASN A 89 13.29 23.89 -2.90
CA ASN A 89 12.42 24.94 -3.43
C ASN A 89 11.04 24.45 -3.93
N ASP A 90 10.84 23.14 -4.01
CA ASP A 90 9.56 22.58 -4.43
C ASP A 90 8.52 22.72 -3.32
N GLU A 91 7.26 22.81 -3.75
CA GLU A 91 6.10 22.98 -2.87
C GLU A 91 5.17 21.77 -2.95
N ILE A 92 4.59 21.42 -1.82
CA ILE A 92 3.54 20.43 -1.72
C ILE A 92 2.18 21.08 -1.97
N LYS A 93 1.36 20.44 -2.81
CA LYS A 93 0.04 20.93 -3.20
C LYS A 93 -1.07 19.97 -2.76
N ILE A 94 -2.27 20.50 -2.65
CA ILE A 94 -3.46 19.68 -2.41
C ILE A 94 -3.61 18.63 -3.51
N GLY A 95 -3.94 17.40 -3.11
CA GLY A 95 -4.10 16.27 -4.02
C GLY A 95 -2.80 15.51 -4.34
N ASP A 96 -1.63 16.04 -3.98
CA ASP A 96 -0.36 15.32 -4.10
C ASP A 96 -0.38 14.07 -3.22
N ILE A 97 0.32 13.01 -3.68
CA ILE A 97 0.70 11.88 -2.83
C ILE A 97 2.17 12.07 -2.49
N ALA A 98 2.45 12.39 -1.23
CA ALA A 98 3.81 12.58 -0.73
C ALA A 98 4.35 11.27 -0.15
N TYR A 99 5.56 10.90 -0.54
CA TYR A 99 6.29 9.74 -0.04
C TYR A 99 7.29 10.21 1.00
N PHE A 100 7.08 9.77 2.22
CA PHE A 100 7.94 10.09 3.35
C PHE A 100 8.82 8.90 3.70
N THR A 101 10.07 9.19 4.05
CA THR A 101 10.94 8.25 4.74
C THR A 101 11.14 8.73 6.17
N THR A 102 10.98 7.84 7.13
CA THR A 102 11.12 8.17 8.56
C THR A 102 11.50 6.93 9.37
N THR A 103 11.71 7.12 10.67
CA THR A 103 11.84 6.01 11.62
C THR A 103 10.52 5.72 12.33
N PRO A 104 10.32 4.51 12.91
CA PRO A 104 9.09 4.15 13.61
C PRO A 104 8.63 5.17 14.65
N ASN A 105 9.57 5.78 15.37
CA ASN A 105 9.28 6.72 16.43
C ASN A 105 8.73 8.09 15.96
N HIS A 106 8.86 8.42 14.68
CA HIS A 106 8.51 9.72 14.12
C HIS A 106 7.32 9.69 13.17
N ILE A 107 6.66 8.54 13.02
CA ILE A 107 5.47 8.37 12.17
C ILE A 107 4.36 9.33 12.55
N GLN A 108 4.14 9.55 13.85
CA GLN A 108 3.11 10.45 14.37
C GLN A 108 3.32 11.92 13.96
N GLU A 109 4.56 12.32 13.70
CA GLU A 109 4.87 13.66 13.20
C GLU A 109 4.31 13.83 11.78
N ILE A 110 4.57 12.86 10.89
CA ILE A 110 4.04 12.86 9.53
C ILE A 110 2.52 12.84 9.54
N GLN A 111 1.90 12.02 10.39
CA GLN A 111 0.45 11.95 10.55
C GLN A 111 -0.15 13.31 10.92
N LYS A 112 0.45 14.01 11.88
CA LYS A 112 0.03 15.37 12.28
C LYS A 112 0.23 16.41 11.18
N LEU A 113 1.32 16.30 10.42
CA LEU A 113 1.64 17.22 9.32
C LEU A 113 0.71 17.01 8.12
N SER A 114 0.35 15.77 7.83
CA SER A 114 -0.59 15.42 6.75
C SER A 114 -2.06 15.66 7.13
N GLY A 115 -2.36 15.94 8.40
CA GLY A 115 -3.72 16.16 8.88
C GLY A 115 -4.55 14.87 8.99
N GLU A 116 -3.91 13.72 8.94
CA GLU A 116 -4.58 12.42 8.94
C GLU A 116 -4.76 11.87 10.35
N THR A 117 -5.74 10.99 10.50
CA THR A 117 -6.02 10.27 11.75
C THR A 117 -6.08 8.79 11.48
N GLU A 118 -5.47 8.01 12.38
CA GLU A 118 -5.58 6.56 12.32
C GLU A 118 -6.94 6.12 12.83
N ALA A 119 -7.57 5.19 12.12
CA ALA A 119 -8.81 4.57 12.53
C ALA A 119 -8.57 3.08 12.79
N GLU A 120 -9.12 2.56 13.86
CA GLU A 120 -9.11 1.12 14.11
C GLU A 120 -10.12 0.42 13.20
N ILE A 121 -9.73 -0.71 12.65
CA ILE A 121 -10.59 -1.53 11.77
C ILE A 121 -10.97 -2.80 12.51
N HIS A 122 -12.26 -2.95 12.78
CA HIS A 122 -12.85 -4.12 13.43
C HIS A 122 -13.85 -4.85 12.55
N LYS A 123 -14.50 -4.16 11.61
CA LYS A 123 -15.54 -4.72 10.75
C LYS A 123 -15.19 -4.48 9.29
N ILE A 124 -15.03 -5.53 8.53
CA ILE A 124 -14.74 -5.42 7.09
C ILE A 124 -15.78 -6.15 6.26
N MET A 125 -16.09 -5.58 5.12
CA MET A 125 -16.90 -6.22 4.09
C MET A 125 -16.04 -6.46 2.86
N ILE A 126 -16.02 -7.69 2.37
CA ILE A 126 -15.26 -8.12 1.19
C ILE A 126 -16.23 -8.47 0.08
N MET A 127 -16.07 -7.90 -1.10
CA MET A 127 -16.81 -8.25 -2.31
C MET A 127 -15.94 -9.13 -3.21
N GLY A 128 -16.36 -10.38 -3.43
CA GLY A 128 -15.68 -11.39 -4.23
C GLY A 128 -14.88 -12.39 -3.42
N GLY A 129 -15.26 -13.66 -3.49
CA GLY A 129 -14.63 -14.78 -2.81
C GLY A 129 -13.36 -15.29 -3.51
N SER A 130 -12.44 -14.39 -3.84
CA SER A 130 -11.19 -14.71 -4.52
C SER A 130 -10.19 -15.43 -3.59
N ARG A 131 -9.11 -15.95 -4.17
CA ARG A 131 -8.02 -16.55 -3.38
C ARG A 131 -7.38 -15.52 -2.43
N ILE A 132 -7.43 -14.23 -2.78
CA ILE A 132 -6.96 -13.14 -1.91
C ILE A 132 -7.89 -13.04 -0.71
N ALA A 133 -9.21 -13.05 -0.90
CA ALA A 133 -10.20 -12.99 0.18
C ALA A 133 -10.03 -14.12 1.18
N ILE A 134 -9.80 -15.37 0.71
CA ILE A 134 -9.53 -16.53 1.55
C ILE A 134 -8.25 -16.33 2.39
N ARG A 135 -7.21 -15.72 1.82
CA ARG A 135 -5.98 -15.47 2.57
C ARG A 135 -6.13 -14.33 3.57
N ILE A 136 -6.88 -13.28 3.20
CA ILE A 136 -7.18 -12.18 4.13
C ILE A 136 -7.86 -12.74 5.38
N SER A 137 -8.85 -13.62 5.25
CA SER A 137 -9.51 -14.20 6.42
C SER A 137 -8.57 -15.02 7.31
N SER A 138 -7.55 -15.66 6.72
CA SER A 138 -6.55 -16.41 7.49
C SER A 138 -5.44 -15.55 8.12
N TYR A 139 -5.29 -14.28 7.70
CA TYR A 139 -4.29 -13.35 8.22
C TYR A 139 -4.91 -12.27 9.10
N ALA A 140 -6.22 -12.11 9.03
CA ALA A 140 -6.94 -11.15 9.85
C ALA A 140 -6.82 -11.50 11.34
N PRO A 141 -6.68 -10.51 12.22
CA PRO A 141 -6.72 -10.73 13.66
C PRO A 141 -8.08 -11.27 14.12
N ASP A 142 -8.10 -12.06 15.19
CA ASP A 142 -9.31 -12.70 15.71
C ASP A 142 -10.43 -11.71 16.11
N ASN A 143 -10.07 -10.46 16.40
CA ASN A 143 -11.01 -9.39 16.74
C ASN A 143 -11.61 -8.68 15.52
N MET A 144 -11.31 -9.13 14.30
CA MET A 144 -11.80 -8.54 13.06
C MET A 144 -13.00 -9.33 12.51
N ALA A 145 -14.18 -8.74 12.55
CA ALA A 145 -15.39 -9.33 11.97
C ALA A 145 -15.39 -9.16 10.44
N ILE A 146 -15.58 -10.25 9.72
CA ILE A 146 -15.54 -10.27 8.25
C ILE A 146 -16.89 -10.71 7.69
N LYS A 147 -17.46 -9.92 6.78
CA LYS A 147 -18.54 -10.31 5.88
C LYS A 147 -18.00 -10.42 4.46
N LEU A 148 -18.28 -11.52 3.78
CA LEU A 148 -17.86 -11.77 2.40
C LEU A 148 -19.08 -11.99 1.51
N ILE A 149 -19.21 -11.18 0.46
CA ILE A 149 -20.28 -11.28 -0.54
C ILE A 149 -19.72 -11.99 -1.78
N GLU A 150 -20.37 -13.09 -2.18
CA GLU A 150 -20.04 -13.85 -3.38
C GLU A 150 -21.29 -14.07 -4.24
N CYS A 151 -21.21 -13.71 -5.52
CA CYS A 151 -22.35 -13.81 -6.44
C CYS A 151 -22.61 -15.24 -6.93
N ASP A 152 -21.56 -16.04 -7.08
CA ASP A 152 -21.70 -17.45 -7.47
C ASP A 152 -22.20 -18.28 -6.29
N LYS A 153 -23.39 -18.89 -6.47
CA LYS A 153 -24.06 -19.69 -5.43
C LYS A 153 -23.24 -20.91 -5.02
N GLN A 154 -22.65 -21.62 -5.99
CA GLN A 154 -21.88 -22.85 -5.68
C GLN A 154 -20.58 -22.50 -4.94
N LYS A 155 -19.94 -21.41 -5.36
CA LYS A 155 -18.73 -20.91 -4.73
C LYS A 155 -19.01 -20.37 -3.33
N SER A 156 -20.13 -19.69 -3.09
CA SER A 156 -20.50 -19.21 -1.74
C SER A 156 -20.70 -20.38 -0.76
N TYR A 157 -21.35 -21.47 -1.17
CA TYR A 157 -21.47 -22.66 -0.33
C TYR A 157 -20.11 -23.29 -0.01
N LYS A 158 -19.25 -23.44 -1.01
CA LYS A 158 -17.89 -23.98 -0.78
C LYS A 158 -17.09 -23.09 0.17
N LEU A 159 -17.17 -21.77 0.02
CA LEU A 159 -16.49 -20.84 0.93
C LEU A 159 -16.99 -20.99 2.37
N ALA A 160 -18.31 -21.14 2.57
CA ALA A 160 -18.89 -21.36 3.88
C ALA A 160 -18.44 -22.67 4.55
N GLU A 161 -18.06 -23.68 3.77
CA GLU A 161 -17.48 -24.94 4.30
C GLU A 161 -16.04 -24.78 4.82
N TYR A 162 -15.26 -23.84 4.25
CA TYR A 162 -13.84 -23.64 4.60
C TYR A 162 -13.60 -22.48 5.57
N MET A 163 -14.51 -21.53 5.63
CA MET A 163 -14.32 -20.24 6.31
C MET A 163 -15.35 -20.09 7.44
N ASN A 164 -15.12 -20.84 8.53
CA ASN A 164 -16.10 -20.95 9.63
C ASN A 164 -16.21 -19.68 10.47
N ASP A 165 -15.17 -18.82 10.46
CA ASP A 165 -15.08 -17.66 11.35
C ASP A 165 -15.57 -16.35 10.67
N ILE A 166 -16.15 -16.43 9.45
CA ILE A 166 -16.65 -15.29 8.72
C ILE A 166 -18.07 -15.51 8.21
N ILE A 167 -18.79 -14.42 7.97
CA ILE A 167 -20.15 -14.47 7.42
C ILE A 167 -20.08 -14.45 5.89
N ILE A 168 -20.54 -15.52 5.25
CA ILE A 168 -20.65 -15.59 3.79
C ILE A 168 -22.06 -15.23 3.36
N ILE A 169 -22.17 -14.25 2.46
CA ILE A 169 -23.42 -13.74 1.91
C ILE A 169 -23.45 -14.09 0.42
N GLN A 170 -24.48 -14.83 0.00
CA GLN A 170 -24.70 -15.11 -1.42
C GLN A 170 -25.48 -13.94 -2.03
N GLY A 171 -24.85 -13.23 -2.99
CA GLY A 171 -25.48 -12.10 -3.64
C GLY A 171 -24.53 -11.30 -4.54
N ASP A 172 -25.09 -10.35 -5.25
CA ASP A 172 -24.32 -9.44 -6.10
C ASP A 172 -23.87 -8.21 -5.28
N GLY A 173 -22.57 -8.10 -5.01
CA GLY A 173 -21.99 -6.99 -4.25
C GLY A 173 -22.05 -5.63 -4.98
N ARG A 174 -22.56 -5.58 -6.21
CA ARG A 174 -22.89 -4.32 -6.92
C ARG A 174 -24.28 -3.81 -6.55
N ASN A 175 -25.11 -4.64 -5.94
CA ASN A 175 -26.46 -4.24 -5.53
C ASN A 175 -26.39 -3.41 -4.25
N VAL A 176 -26.70 -2.13 -4.37
CA VAL A 176 -26.65 -1.15 -3.28
C VAL A 176 -27.64 -1.49 -2.16
N ASP A 177 -28.80 -2.05 -2.48
CA ASP A 177 -29.80 -2.41 -1.47
C ASP A 177 -29.30 -3.60 -0.64
N LEU A 178 -28.71 -4.62 -1.28
CA LEU A 178 -28.04 -5.72 -0.57
C LEU A 178 -26.93 -5.20 0.36
N LEU A 179 -26.08 -4.28 -0.11
CA LEU A 179 -25.03 -3.70 0.72
C LEU A 179 -25.59 -2.99 1.95
N LYS A 180 -26.71 -2.26 1.80
CA LYS A 180 -27.39 -1.58 2.92
C LYS A 180 -28.02 -2.58 3.89
N GLU A 181 -28.72 -3.60 3.38
CA GLU A 181 -29.32 -4.68 4.19
C GLU A 181 -28.24 -5.42 5.01
N GLU A 182 -27.07 -5.63 4.43
CA GLU A 182 -25.94 -6.26 5.10
C GLU A 182 -25.12 -5.30 5.99
N GLY A 183 -25.56 -4.06 6.12
CA GLY A 183 -25.00 -3.09 7.06
C GLY A 183 -23.67 -2.48 6.63
N ILE A 184 -23.47 -2.17 5.34
CA ILE A 184 -22.25 -1.56 4.84
C ILE A 184 -21.89 -0.26 5.57
N ARG A 185 -22.90 0.48 6.08
CA ARG A 185 -22.68 1.75 6.81
C ARG A 185 -21.99 1.58 8.14
N ASP A 186 -22.05 0.37 8.71
CA ASP A 186 -21.42 0.00 9.99
C ASP A 186 -20.05 -0.66 9.78
N MET A 187 -19.58 -0.75 8.54
CA MET A 187 -18.27 -1.31 8.21
C MET A 187 -17.19 -0.24 8.26
N ASP A 188 -16.07 -0.59 8.87
CA ASP A 188 -14.89 0.26 8.93
C ASP A 188 -14.14 0.26 7.58
N ALA A 189 -14.14 -0.89 6.88
CA ALA A 189 -13.51 -1.03 5.58
C ALA A 189 -14.35 -1.86 4.59
N PHE A 190 -14.20 -1.53 3.29
CA PHE A 190 -14.75 -2.29 2.18
C PHE A 190 -13.62 -2.68 1.21
N ILE A 191 -13.58 -3.96 0.83
CA ILE A 191 -12.52 -4.52 0.00
C ILE A 191 -13.15 -5.19 -1.23
N ALA A 192 -12.83 -4.70 -2.43
CA ALA A 192 -13.34 -5.24 -3.68
C ALA A 192 -12.29 -6.09 -4.40
N LEU A 193 -12.55 -7.39 -4.54
CA LEU A 193 -11.63 -8.44 -5.02
C LEU A 193 -12.28 -9.33 -6.09
N THR A 194 -13.09 -8.76 -6.96
CA THR A 194 -13.62 -9.47 -8.13
C THR A 194 -12.61 -9.48 -9.27
N ASP A 195 -12.87 -10.26 -10.32
CA ASP A 195 -12.00 -10.36 -11.49
C ASP A 195 -12.04 -9.10 -12.40
N SER A 196 -12.97 -8.15 -12.15
CA SER A 196 -13.13 -6.93 -12.93
C SER A 196 -12.62 -5.71 -12.18
N SER A 197 -11.56 -5.10 -12.71
CA SER A 197 -11.00 -3.85 -12.18
C SER A 197 -12.04 -2.73 -12.13
N GLU A 198 -12.87 -2.61 -13.17
CA GLU A 198 -13.93 -1.60 -13.28
C GLU A 198 -14.98 -1.78 -12.20
N THR A 199 -15.43 -3.02 -11.99
CA THR A 199 -16.38 -3.38 -10.94
C THR A 199 -15.81 -3.05 -9.57
N ASN A 200 -14.56 -3.38 -9.31
CA ASN A 200 -13.89 -3.12 -8.03
C ASN A 200 -13.77 -1.60 -7.77
N ILE A 201 -13.42 -0.82 -8.78
CA ILE A 201 -13.34 0.64 -8.69
C ILE A 201 -14.71 1.24 -8.35
N LEU A 202 -15.76 0.87 -9.10
CA LEU A 202 -17.10 1.39 -8.88
C LEU A 202 -17.66 0.96 -7.53
N ALA A 203 -17.43 -0.28 -7.12
CA ALA A 203 -17.88 -0.77 -5.82
C ALA A 203 -17.22 0.00 -4.66
N CYS A 204 -15.93 0.31 -4.75
CA CYS A 204 -15.24 1.13 -3.75
C CYS A 204 -15.76 2.57 -3.72
N LEU A 205 -16.09 3.17 -4.87
CA LEU A 205 -16.74 4.50 -4.91
C LEU A 205 -18.10 4.45 -4.23
N THR A 206 -18.92 3.45 -4.55
CA THR A 206 -20.24 3.25 -3.92
C THR A 206 -20.11 3.05 -2.40
N ALA A 207 -19.16 2.25 -1.95
CA ALA A 207 -18.93 2.05 -0.53
C ALA A 207 -18.56 3.36 0.19
N LYS A 208 -17.74 4.21 -0.43
CA LYS A 208 -17.40 5.54 0.11
C LYS A 208 -18.63 6.46 0.19
N GLU A 209 -19.46 6.49 -0.86
CA GLU A 209 -20.71 7.24 -0.86
C GLU A 209 -21.67 6.77 0.24
N LEU A 210 -21.61 5.48 0.60
CA LEU A 210 -22.39 4.91 1.70
C LEU A 210 -21.76 5.15 3.09
N GLY A 211 -20.59 5.81 3.16
CA GLY A 211 -19.95 6.24 4.39
C GLY A 211 -18.77 5.41 4.86
N VAL A 212 -18.36 4.38 4.12
CA VAL A 212 -17.17 3.59 4.47
C VAL A 212 -15.91 4.43 4.28
N LYS A 213 -15.10 4.53 5.33
CA LYS A 213 -13.91 5.40 5.34
C LYS A 213 -12.72 4.76 4.63
N LYS A 214 -12.48 3.48 4.86
CA LYS A 214 -11.35 2.74 4.26
C LYS A 214 -11.85 1.83 3.14
N THR A 215 -11.34 2.03 1.92
CA THR A 215 -11.67 1.20 0.77
C THR A 215 -10.41 0.70 0.09
N ILE A 216 -10.45 -0.55 -0.38
CA ILE A 216 -9.32 -1.22 -1.05
C ILE A 216 -9.86 -1.93 -2.29
N ALA A 217 -9.29 -1.67 -3.45
CA ALA A 217 -9.68 -2.29 -4.70
C ALA A 217 -8.55 -3.09 -5.35
N GLU A 218 -8.82 -4.30 -5.78
CA GLU A 218 -7.94 -5.01 -6.72
C GLU A 218 -8.14 -4.43 -8.12
N VAL A 219 -7.06 -3.87 -8.69
CA VAL A 219 -7.06 -3.26 -10.03
C VAL A 219 -5.93 -3.91 -10.84
N GLU A 220 -6.26 -4.99 -11.54
CA GLU A 220 -5.28 -5.74 -12.35
C GLU A 220 -4.90 -5.04 -13.66
N ASN A 221 -5.81 -4.27 -14.22
CA ASN A 221 -5.52 -3.48 -15.41
C ASN A 221 -4.72 -2.23 -15.04
N ILE A 222 -3.43 -2.25 -15.38
CA ILE A 222 -2.48 -1.16 -15.06
C ILE A 222 -2.96 0.19 -15.62
N GLN A 223 -3.65 0.19 -16.77
CA GLN A 223 -4.18 1.41 -17.39
C GLN A 223 -5.24 2.12 -16.52
N PHE A 224 -5.92 1.40 -15.65
CA PHE A 224 -6.94 1.97 -14.75
C PHE A 224 -6.37 2.49 -13.43
N ILE A 225 -5.13 2.16 -13.08
CA ILE A 225 -4.54 2.57 -11.79
C ILE A 225 -4.57 4.09 -11.64
N SER A 226 -4.06 4.82 -12.62
CA SER A 226 -4.03 6.29 -12.59
C SER A 226 -5.44 6.91 -12.50
N THR A 227 -6.43 6.31 -13.17
CA THR A 227 -7.82 6.75 -13.08
C THR A 227 -8.41 6.47 -11.70
N ALA A 228 -8.16 5.29 -11.16
CA ALA A 228 -8.61 4.89 -9.82
C ALA A 228 -8.03 5.80 -8.72
N GLU A 229 -6.76 6.19 -8.85
CA GLU A 229 -6.13 7.16 -7.95
C GLU A 229 -6.79 8.54 -7.99
N ARG A 230 -7.09 9.04 -9.21
CA ARG A 230 -7.78 10.33 -9.38
C ARG A 230 -9.18 10.32 -8.78
N LEU A 231 -9.90 9.22 -8.97
CA LEU A 231 -11.22 9.02 -8.36
C LEU A 231 -11.14 8.85 -6.83
N ASN A 232 -9.93 8.78 -6.27
CA ASN A 232 -9.71 8.64 -4.84
C ASN A 232 -10.45 7.44 -4.22
N ILE A 233 -10.42 6.30 -4.90
CA ILE A 233 -11.15 5.09 -4.47
C ILE A 233 -10.61 4.43 -3.20
N GLY A 234 -9.51 4.88 -2.66
CA GLY A 234 -8.82 4.26 -1.52
C GLY A 234 -7.47 3.65 -1.92
N ASN A 235 -7.09 2.55 -1.29
CA ASN A 235 -5.89 1.82 -1.64
C ASN A 235 -6.13 0.94 -2.88
N ILE A 236 -5.09 0.78 -3.69
CA ILE A 236 -5.12 -0.04 -4.90
C ILE A 236 -4.16 -1.20 -4.72
N ILE A 237 -4.64 -2.40 -4.97
CA ILE A 237 -3.84 -3.63 -4.98
C ILE A 237 -3.72 -4.12 -6.41
N ASN A 238 -2.49 -4.38 -6.85
CA ASN A 238 -2.22 -5.01 -8.14
C ASN A 238 -1.26 -6.18 -7.95
N LYS A 239 -1.78 -7.39 -7.99
CA LYS A 239 -1.00 -8.59 -7.73
C LYS A 239 0.13 -8.84 -8.74
N LYS A 240 -0.01 -8.32 -9.98
CA LYS A 240 1.05 -8.44 -11.00
C LYS A 240 2.24 -7.55 -10.67
N LEU A 241 1.99 -6.32 -10.24
CA LEU A 241 3.05 -5.40 -9.81
C LEU A 241 3.72 -5.89 -8.53
N LEU A 242 2.96 -6.43 -7.58
CA LEU A 242 3.53 -7.04 -6.35
C LEU A 242 4.43 -8.24 -6.69
N ALA A 243 3.99 -9.10 -7.60
CA ALA A 243 4.81 -10.22 -8.06
C ALA A 243 6.06 -9.76 -8.80
N ALA A 244 5.95 -8.76 -9.70
CA ALA A 244 7.07 -8.17 -10.40
C ALA A 244 8.09 -7.55 -9.42
N SER A 245 7.63 -6.79 -8.42
CA SER A 245 8.49 -6.24 -7.37
C SER A 245 9.24 -7.34 -6.61
N ARG A 246 8.56 -8.45 -6.29
CA ARG A 246 9.18 -9.59 -5.60
C ARG A 246 10.22 -10.28 -6.47
N ILE A 247 9.95 -10.47 -7.78
CA ILE A 247 10.92 -11.02 -8.74
C ILE A 247 12.13 -10.11 -8.84
N PHE A 248 11.91 -8.80 -9.01
CA PHE A 248 12.99 -7.83 -9.10
C PHE A 248 13.86 -7.84 -7.84
N GLN A 249 13.23 -7.90 -6.66
CA GLN A 249 13.93 -8.06 -5.38
C GLN A 249 14.86 -9.29 -5.37
N LEU A 250 14.38 -10.44 -5.85
CA LEU A 250 15.16 -11.68 -5.91
C LEU A 250 16.31 -11.62 -6.93
N LEU A 251 16.16 -10.82 -8.00
CA LEU A 251 17.21 -10.63 -9.01
C LEU A 251 18.32 -9.68 -8.57
N LEU A 252 18.02 -8.76 -7.66
CA LEU A 252 19.03 -7.84 -7.11
C LEU A 252 19.93 -8.49 -6.04
N ASP A 253 19.83 -9.79 -5.88
CA ASP A 253 20.11 -10.56 -4.68
C ASP A 253 21.54 -10.90 -4.42
N GLU A 254 22.47 -10.21 -4.17
CA GLU A 254 23.65 -10.47 -3.31
C GLU A 254 24.09 -9.21 -2.54
N ASP A 255 23.65 -8.04 -3.00
CA ASP A 255 24.04 -6.73 -2.49
C ASP A 255 22.86 -5.84 -2.07
N SER A 256 21.62 -6.30 -2.23
CA SER A 256 20.44 -5.54 -1.84
C SER A 256 19.54 -6.35 -0.92
N SER A 257 19.26 -5.83 0.27
CA SER A 257 18.39 -6.49 1.23
C SER A 257 16.91 -6.35 0.89
N ASN A 258 16.51 -5.27 0.27
CA ASN A 258 15.14 -5.02 -0.17
C ASN A 258 15.04 -4.07 -1.37
N ALA A 259 14.26 -4.46 -2.37
CA ALA A 259 13.84 -3.57 -3.44
C ALA A 259 12.33 -3.57 -3.53
N LYS A 260 11.70 -2.40 -3.50
CA LYS A 260 10.25 -2.25 -3.71
C LYS A 260 10.01 -1.23 -4.79
N CYS A 261 9.38 -1.68 -5.89
CA CYS A 261 8.76 -0.76 -6.82
C CYS A 261 7.64 -0.03 -6.08
N LEU A 262 7.65 1.29 -6.12
CA LEU A 262 6.50 2.07 -5.69
C LEU A 262 5.43 1.91 -6.77
N ALA A 263 4.59 0.90 -6.63
CA ALA A 263 3.70 0.36 -7.65
C ALA A 263 2.76 1.39 -8.31
N LEU A 264 2.66 2.59 -7.74
CA LEU A 264 1.77 3.66 -8.19
C LEU A 264 2.53 4.92 -8.64
N SER A 265 3.85 4.89 -8.66
CA SER A 265 4.69 5.97 -9.15
C SER A 265 5.69 5.42 -10.17
N ASP A 266 6.18 6.26 -11.07
CA ASP A 266 7.29 5.92 -11.97
C ASP A 266 8.63 5.96 -11.23
N ALA A 267 8.63 5.62 -9.94
CA ALA A 267 9.80 5.63 -9.07
C ALA A 267 9.94 4.30 -8.33
N GLU A 268 11.15 3.95 -7.98
CA GLU A 268 11.50 2.75 -7.24
C GLU A 268 12.24 3.12 -5.96
N VAL A 269 11.96 2.37 -4.88
CA VAL A 269 12.74 2.43 -3.65
C VAL A 269 13.57 1.17 -3.54
N VAL A 270 14.88 1.35 -3.38
CA VAL A 270 15.83 0.24 -3.26
C VAL A 270 16.64 0.41 -1.99
N GLU A 271 16.71 -0.64 -1.19
CA GLU A 271 17.61 -0.75 -0.06
C GLU A 271 18.92 -1.41 -0.53
N LEU A 272 20.04 -0.72 -0.37
CA LEU A 272 21.36 -1.18 -0.81
C LEU A 272 22.35 -1.12 0.35
N VAL A 273 23.19 -2.13 0.47
CA VAL A 273 24.33 -2.11 1.40
C VAL A 273 25.49 -1.35 0.75
N ALA A 274 25.88 -0.25 1.38
CA ALA A 274 27.03 0.54 0.90
C ALA A 274 28.33 -0.22 1.13
N LYS A 275 29.04 -0.59 0.05
CA LYS A 275 30.35 -1.25 0.12
C LYS A 275 31.45 -0.24 0.48
N GLU A 276 32.44 -0.68 1.23
CA GLU A 276 33.65 0.11 1.49
C GLU A 276 34.29 0.59 0.19
N ASN A 277 34.78 1.83 0.18
CA ASN A 277 35.39 2.49 -0.97
C ASN A 277 34.48 2.68 -2.20
N SER A 278 33.19 2.44 -2.09
CA SER A 278 32.25 2.77 -3.16
C SER A 278 32.17 4.29 -3.37
N LYS A 279 31.67 4.73 -4.53
CA LYS A 279 31.55 6.16 -4.84
C LYS A 279 30.69 6.91 -3.83
N ILE A 280 29.66 6.25 -3.28
CA ILE A 280 28.72 6.84 -2.33
C ILE A 280 29.33 7.06 -0.94
N THR A 281 30.41 6.33 -0.59
CA THR A 281 31.09 6.45 0.72
C THR A 281 32.25 7.44 0.72
N LYS A 282 32.58 8.06 -0.43
CA LYS A 282 33.73 8.96 -0.58
C LYS A 282 33.50 10.38 -0.05
N ALA A 283 32.26 10.79 0.13
CA ALA A 283 31.90 12.13 0.59
C ALA A 283 30.64 12.08 1.44
N ALA A 284 30.34 13.16 2.17
CA ALA A 284 29.07 13.30 2.85
C ALA A 284 27.93 13.34 1.83
N VAL A 285 26.74 12.84 2.21
CA VAL A 285 25.57 12.75 1.30
C VAL A 285 25.25 14.10 0.63
N LYS A 286 25.36 15.20 1.36
CA LYS A 286 25.13 16.57 0.86
C LYS A 286 26.09 16.99 -0.24
N ASP A 287 27.28 16.40 -0.29
CA ASP A 287 28.37 16.73 -1.24
C ASP A 287 28.42 15.74 -2.42
N LEU A 288 27.57 14.72 -2.42
CA LEU A 288 27.46 13.76 -3.52
C LEU A 288 26.74 14.41 -4.70
N LYS A 289 27.35 14.29 -5.89
CA LYS A 289 26.72 14.68 -7.15
C LYS A 289 25.80 13.57 -7.65
N LEU A 290 24.60 13.49 -7.07
CA LEU A 290 23.57 12.53 -7.49
C LEU A 290 22.84 13.01 -8.75
N PRO A 291 22.37 12.10 -9.62
CA PRO A 291 21.45 12.44 -10.71
C PRO A 291 20.21 13.19 -10.21
N SER A 292 19.60 13.96 -11.07
CA SER A 292 18.42 14.80 -10.70
C SER A 292 17.19 13.97 -10.33
N ASP A 293 17.10 12.76 -10.86
CA ASP A 293 16.03 11.79 -10.68
C ASP A 293 16.28 10.78 -9.53
N LEU A 294 17.33 11.03 -8.72
CA LEU A 294 17.69 10.17 -7.61
C LEU A 294 17.81 10.97 -6.30
N THR A 295 17.33 10.39 -5.21
CA THR A 295 17.56 10.89 -3.85
C THR A 295 17.91 9.74 -2.90
N ILE A 296 18.62 10.05 -1.83
CA ILE A 296 18.84 9.12 -0.71
C ILE A 296 17.75 9.39 0.32
N GLY A 297 16.80 8.47 0.42
CA GLY A 297 15.66 8.58 1.33
C GLY A 297 16.04 8.43 2.80
N GLY A 298 17.07 7.65 3.09
CA GLY A 298 17.53 7.40 4.47
C GLY A 298 18.80 6.61 4.51
N LEU A 299 19.40 6.52 5.69
CA LEU A 299 20.63 5.77 5.95
C LEU A 299 20.56 5.16 7.34
N VAL A 300 20.85 3.87 7.44
CA VAL A 300 21.00 3.15 8.71
C VAL A 300 22.45 2.75 8.86
N ARG A 301 23.04 3.03 10.04
CA ARG A 301 24.42 2.70 10.38
C ARG A 301 24.48 2.26 11.83
N ASN A 302 24.81 0.97 12.05
CA ASN A 302 24.92 0.35 13.38
C ASN A 302 23.60 0.37 14.18
N GLY A 303 22.47 0.23 13.51
CA GLY A 303 21.13 0.30 14.09
C GLY A 303 20.61 1.71 14.22
#